data_b8144797b7cd6bbc7c605efc0008fec9
#
_entry.id   b8144797b7cd6bbc7c605efc0008fec9
#
_cell.length_a   1.000
_cell.length_b   1.000
_cell.length_c   1.000
_cell.angle_alpha   90.00
_cell.angle_beta   90.00
_cell.angle_gamma   90.00
#
_symmetry.space_group_name_H-M   'P 1'
#
loop_
_entity.id
_entity.type
_entity.pdbx_description
1 polymer ?
#
loop_
_entity_poly.entity_id
_entity_poly.type
_entity_poly.pdbx_seq_one_letter_code
_entity_poly.pdbx_strand_id
1 'polypeptide(L)'
;MNTDNSWIKLPRMFMNWQWYQNTNMVHLYLYLLLNANIENKLYFGISIQRGECLVSLSTLSRDTGISRDSVKRYLKKLKDTKDISYKKLSKGRIIVLLDFDKFQPVGIDEPAPNWIKLYRKICDWQWYQDAKMVHLFVHLMLKASIMKGSDLSDSWQLCTSLRILSKETGLSLQNIRTCIGKLQRTGEITFRTLPTPVSY
;
A
#
# COMPACT_ATOMS: atom_id res chain seq x y z
N MET A 1 18.00 4.10 -3.35
CA MET A 1 16.62 3.63 -3.56
C MET A 1 16.45 3.41 -5.04
N ASN A 2 16.03 2.23 -5.50
CA ASN A 2 15.80 1.98 -6.92
C ASN A 2 14.51 2.68 -7.33
N THR A 3 14.64 3.82 -8.01
CA THR A 3 13.52 4.60 -8.57
C THR A 3 13.14 4.15 -9.98
N ASP A 4 13.56 2.95 -10.39
CA ASP A 4 13.14 2.36 -11.63
C ASP A 4 11.63 2.09 -11.60
N ASN A 5 10.99 2.06 -12.77
CA ASN A 5 9.56 1.72 -12.99
C ASN A 5 9.16 0.35 -12.43
N SER A 6 9.87 -0.14 -11.41
CA SER A 6 9.61 -1.38 -10.73
C SER A 6 8.31 -1.29 -9.90
N TRP A 7 7.57 -2.37 -9.88
CA TRP A 7 6.26 -2.47 -9.24
C TRP A 7 6.14 -3.77 -8.47
N ILE A 8 5.17 -3.83 -7.59
CA ILE A 8 4.74 -5.04 -6.89
C ILE A 8 3.32 -5.40 -7.30
N LYS A 9 3.01 -6.68 -7.28
CA LYS A 9 1.62 -7.17 -7.37
C LYS A 9 0.95 -6.93 -6.02
N LEU A 10 -0.16 -6.20 -6.01
CA LEU A 10 -0.97 -6.07 -4.82
C LEU A 10 -2.33 -6.72 -5.09
N PRO A 11 -2.61 -7.89 -4.49
CA PRO A 11 -3.86 -8.59 -4.73
C PRO A 11 -5.04 -7.84 -4.11
N ARG A 12 -6.18 -7.83 -4.80
CA ARG A 12 -7.41 -7.17 -4.30
C ARG A 12 -7.89 -7.77 -2.97
N MET A 13 -7.59 -9.05 -2.72
CA MET A 13 -7.89 -9.70 -1.45
C MET A 13 -7.13 -9.07 -0.25
N PHE A 14 -6.13 -8.21 -0.47
CA PHE A 14 -5.48 -7.44 0.58
C PHE A 14 -6.49 -6.60 1.39
N MET A 15 -7.61 -6.22 0.80
CA MET A 15 -8.70 -5.55 1.50
C MET A 15 -9.35 -6.41 2.60
N ASN A 16 -9.19 -7.73 2.56
CA ASN A 16 -9.70 -8.67 3.56
C ASN A 16 -8.70 -8.95 4.68
N TRP A 17 -7.53 -8.32 4.64
CA TRP A 17 -6.51 -8.50 5.66
C TRP A 17 -7.01 -7.99 7.02
N GLN A 18 -6.79 -8.76 8.08
CA GLN A 18 -7.30 -8.46 9.42
C GLN A 18 -6.95 -7.07 9.97
N TRP A 19 -5.84 -6.49 9.50
CA TRP A 19 -5.38 -5.16 9.90
C TRP A 19 -5.79 -4.06 8.91
N TYR A 20 -6.58 -4.39 7.89
CA TYR A 20 -6.85 -3.45 6.79
C TYR A 20 -7.50 -2.14 7.26
N GLN A 21 -8.36 -2.17 8.28
CA GLN A 21 -8.95 -0.95 8.85
C GLN A 21 -8.00 -0.14 9.74
N ASN A 22 -6.79 -0.62 9.98
CA ASN A 22 -5.76 0.14 10.70
C ASN A 22 -4.81 0.81 9.71
N THR A 23 -5.05 2.07 9.43
CA THR A 23 -4.34 2.88 8.44
C THR A 23 -2.82 2.82 8.58
N ASN A 24 -2.28 2.92 9.80
CA ASN A 24 -0.85 2.85 10.03
C ASN A 24 -0.28 1.44 9.81
N MET A 25 -1.06 0.39 10.12
CA MET A 25 -0.65 -1.00 9.83
C MET A 25 -0.60 -1.23 8.31
N VAL A 26 -1.62 -0.76 7.59
CA VAL A 26 -1.67 -0.83 6.11
C VAL A 26 -0.45 -0.12 5.53
N HIS A 27 -0.18 1.11 5.96
CA HIS A 27 0.96 1.86 5.44
C HIS A 27 2.31 1.19 5.75
N LEU A 28 2.51 0.74 6.99
CA LEU A 28 3.74 0.05 7.38
C LEU A 28 3.95 -1.25 6.58
N TYR A 29 2.90 -2.04 6.39
CA TYR A 29 2.99 -3.29 5.64
C TYR A 29 3.24 -3.05 4.14
N LEU A 30 2.56 -2.06 3.54
CA LEU A 30 2.83 -1.62 2.16
C LEU A 30 4.28 -1.13 1.99
N TYR A 31 4.80 -0.35 2.95
CA TYR A 31 6.20 0.05 2.94
C TYR A 31 7.14 -1.16 2.90
N LEU A 32 6.89 -2.16 3.74
CA LEU A 32 7.70 -3.39 3.76
C LEU A 32 7.62 -4.15 2.44
N LEU A 33 6.41 -4.29 1.86
CA LEU A 33 6.22 -4.92 0.54
C LEU A 33 6.96 -4.17 -0.57
N LEU A 34 6.86 -2.84 -0.59
CA LEU A 34 7.51 -1.99 -1.59
C LEU A 34 9.04 -2.00 -1.48
N ASN A 35 9.59 -2.26 -0.30
CA ASN A 35 11.03 -2.26 -0.05
C ASN A 35 11.63 -3.67 0.11
N ALA A 36 10.82 -4.72 0.04
CA ALA A 36 11.31 -6.08 0.06
C ALA A 36 12.09 -6.41 -1.22
N ASN A 37 13.16 -7.19 -1.07
CA ASN A 37 13.94 -7.68 -2.18
C ASN A 37 13.13 -8.66 -3.03
N ILE A 38 13.16 -8.48 -4.35
CA ILE A 38 12.54 -9.40 -5.30
C ILE A 38 13.48 -10.55 -5.70
N GLU A 39 14.76 -10.42 -5.38
CA GLU A 39 15.82 -11.41 -5.61
C GLU A 39 16.84 -11.34 -4.48
N ASN A 40 17.68 -12.35 -4.38
CA ASN A 40 18.73 -12.38 -3.36
C ASN A 40 19.82 -11.33 -3.68
N LYS A 41 20.18 -10.52 -2.69
CA LYS A 41 21.21 -9.47 -2.83
C LYS A 41 22.18 -9.49 -1.65
N LEU A 42 23.41 -9.12 -1.94
CA LEU A 42 24.44 -8.92 -0.90
C LEU A 42 24.55 -7.42 -0.58
N TYR A 43 24.30 -7.05 0.67
CA TYR A 43 24.41 -5.69 1.20
C TYR A 43 25.47 -5.64 2.30
N PHE A 44 26.61 -4.98 2.03
CA PHE A 44 27.72 -4.84 3.00
C PHE A 44 28.08 -6.16 3.69
N GLY A 45 28.21 -7.25 2.92
CA GLY A 45 28.51 -8.58 3.43
C GLY A 45 27.34 -9.33 4.07
N ILE A 46 26.14 -8.73 4.15
CA ILE A 46 24.94 -9.38 4.65
C ILE A 46 24.10 -9.85 3.46
N SER A 47 23.83 -11.14 3.40
CA SER A 47 22.92 -11.71 2.41
C SER A 47 21.49 -11.40 2.81
N ILE A 48 20.77 -10.68 1.93
CA ILE A 48 19.35 -10.38 2.06
C ILE A 48 18.61 -11.17 1.00
N GLN A 49 17.72 -12.03 1.46
CA GLN A 49 16.99 -12.96 0.59
C GLN A 49 15.78 -12.27 -0.06
N ARG A 50 15.22 -12.92 -1.07
CA ARG A 50 13.92 -12.56 -1.64
C ARG A 50 12.84 -12.51 -0.53
N GLY A 51 11.98 -11.48 -0.54
CA GLY A 51 10.96 -11.24 0.49
C GLY A 51 11.49 -10.64 1.78
N GLU A 52 12.79 -10.35 1.85
CA GLU A 52 13.40 -9.70 3.01
C GLU A 52 13.62 -8.20 2.79
N CYS A 53 13.57 -7.44 3.86
CA CYS A 53 13.83 -6.01 3.90
C CYS A 53 14.82 -5.69 5.03
N LEU A 54 15.99 -5.12 4.69
CA LEU A 54 16.95 -4.62 5.68
C LEU A 54 16.60 -3.17 6.04
N VAL A 55 16.16 -2.94 7.28
CA VAL A 55 15.66 -1.62 7.68
C VAL A 55 15.84 -1.36 9.17
N SER A 56 15.97 -0.07 9.55
CA SER A 56 15.98 0.37 10.95
C SER A 56 14.61 0.91 11.38
N LEU A 57 14.36 0.96 12.70
CA LEU A 57 13.15 1.64 13.22
C LEU A 57 13.13 3.13 12.86
N SER A 58 14.28 3.77 12.82
CA SER A 58 14.39 5.18 12.46
C SER A 58 14.04 5.41 11.00
N THR A 59 14.50 4.53 10.11
CA THR A 59 14.16 4.57 8.69
C THR A 59 12.65 4.36 8.47
N LEU A 60 12.07 3.32 9.11
CA LEU A 60 10.63 3.07 9.04
C LEU A 60 9.82 4.27 9.51
N SER A 61 10.21 4.87 10.64
CA SER A 61 9.51 6.04 11.19
C SER A 61 9.62 7.26 10.28
N ARG A 62 10.82 7.55 9.77
CA ARG A 62 11.06 8.69 8.88
C ARG A 62 10.28 8.56 7.57
N ASP A 63 10.34 7.39 6.95
CA ASP A 63 9.81 7.19 5.59
C ASP A 63 8.28 7.02 5.59
N THR A 64 7.70 6.47 6.67
CA THR A 64 6.25 6.28 6.78
C THR A 64 5.53 7.40 7.55
N GLY A 65 6.26 8.32 8.20
CA GLY A 65 5.66 9.31 9.10
C GLY A 65 5.06 8.73 10.39
N ILE A 66 5.18 7.42 10.62
CA ILE A 66 4.67 6.75 11.82
C ILE A 66 5.68 6.88 12.95
N SER A 67 5.25 7.25 14.15
CA SER A 67 6.15 7.40 15.30
C SER A 67 6.90 6.09 15.59
N ARG A 68 8.13 6.21 16.04
CA ARG A 68 9.04 5.08 16.31
C ARG A 68 8.44 4.03 17.26
N ASP A 69 7.74 4.49 18.30
CA ASP A 69 7.09 3.60 19.26
C ASP A 69 5.89 2.88 18.63
N SER A 70 5.13 3.56 17.79
CA SER A 70 4.06 2.94 17.04
C SER A 70 4.59 1.90 16.04
N VAL A 71 5.66 2.20 15.31
CA VAL A 71 6.34 1.24 14.42
C VAL A 71 6.76 -0.01 15.21
N LYS A 72 7.41 0.17 16.38
CA LYS A 72 7.83 -0.97 17.24
C LYS A 72 6.63 -1.83 17.65
N ARG A 73 5.54 -1.19 18.06
CA ARG A 73 4.29 -1.86 18.47
C ARG A 73 3.64 -2.59 17.31
N TYR A 74 3.59 -1.98 16.12
CA TYR A 74 3.00 -2.59 14.92
C TYR A 74 3.83 -3.76 14.40
N LEU A 75 5.16 -3.65 14.36
CA LEU A 75 6.03 -4.77 14.00
C LEU A 75 5.85 -5.97 14.95
N LYS A 76 5.64 -5.72 16.26
CA LYS A 76 5.31 -6.80 17.20
C LYS A 76 3.99 -7.47 16.82
N LYS A 77 2.92 -6.69 16.59
CA LYS A 77 1.62 -7.23 16.17
C LYS A 77 1.71 -8.05 14.89
N LEU A 78 2.39 -7.52 13.85
CA LEU A 78 2.60 -8.24 12.58
C LEU A 78 3.37 -9.56 12.77
N LYS A 79 4.31 -9.59 13.71
CA LYS A 79 5.02 -10.83 14.06
C LYS A 79 4.09 -11.81 14.79
N ASP A 80 3.29 -11.32 15.74
CA ASP A 80 2.39 -12.16 16.53
C ASP A 80 1.30 -12.79 15.64
N THR A 81 0.87 -12.09 14.57
CA THR A 81 -0.11 -12.59 13.56
C THR A 81 0.54 -13.36 12.41
N LYS A 82 1.85 -13.58 12.45
CA LYS A 82 2.62 -14.30 11.41
C LYS A 82 2.55 -13.66 10.01
N ASP A 83 2.32 -12.36 9.93
CA ASP A 83 2.46 -11.61 8.67
C ASP A 83 3.94 -11.41 8.33
N ILE A 84 4.77 -11.23 9.37
CA ILE A 84 6.23 -11.07 9.25
C ILE A 84 6.97 -11.89 10.29
N SER A 85 8.25 -12.14 10.01
CA SER A 85 9.25 -12.43 11.04
C SER A 85 10.38 -11.39 10.96
N TYR A 86 11.23 -11.30 11.98
CA TYR A 86 12.42 -10.45 11.89
C TYR A 86 13.55 -10.90 12.80
N LYS A 87 14.77 -10.69 12.31
CA LYS A 87 16.03 -10.85 13.05
C LYS A 87 16.60 -9.47 13.36
N LYS A 88 16.93 -9.20 14.62
CA LYS A 88 17.61 -7.96 15.01
C LYS A 88 19.10 -8.05 14.67
N LEU A 89 19.64 -6.95 14.18
CA LEU A 89 21.06 -6.73 13.95
C LEU A 89 21.53 -5.56 14.84
N SER A 90 22.85 -5.35 14.92
CA SER A 90 23.44 -4.24 15.70
C SER A 90 22.91 -2.87 15.25
N LYS A 91 22.76 -2.64 13.94
CA LYS A 91 22.32 -1.35 13.35
C LYS A 91 20.99 -1.44 12.58
N GLY A 92 20.13 -2.42 12.90
CA GLY A 92 18.85 -2.55 12.18
C GLY A 92 18.18 -3.89 12.41
N ARG A 93 17.43 -4.34 11.43
CA ARG A 93 16.80 -5.65 11.41
C ARG A 93 16.54 -6.11 9.99
N ILE A 94 16.59 -7.40 9.79
CA ILE A 94 16.07 -8.04 8.59
C ILE A 94 14.63 -8.43 8.90
N ILE A 95 13.67 -7.88 8.16
CA ILE A 95 12.25 -8.21 8.23
C ILE A 95 11.95 -9.12 7.06
N VAL A 96 11.29 -10.24 7.32
CA VAL A 96 10.86 -11.24 6.33
C VAL A 96 9.35 -11.16 6.20
N LEU A 97 8.85 -10.97 5.01
CA LEU A 97 7.42 -11.06 4.68
C LEU A 97 7.07 -12.53 4.42
N LEU A 98 6.27 -13.15 5.29
CA LEU A 98 6.07 -14.61 5.27
C LEU A 98 5.23 -15.07 4.06
N ASP A 99 4.34 -14.22 3.55
CA ASP A 99 3.51 -14.50 2.38
C ASP A 99 4.00 -13.80 1.10
N PHE A 100 5.30 -13.39 1.06
CA PHE A 100 5.82 -12.60 -0.06
C PHE A 100 5.61 -13.29 -1.41
N ASP A 101 5.89 -14.57 -1.53
CA ASP A 101 5.75 -15.30 -2.81
C ASP A 101 4.28 -15.50 -3.23
N LYS A 102 3.33 -15.48 -2.30
CA LYS A 102 1.91 -15.45 -2.64
C LYS A 102 1.50 -14.12 -3.30
N PHE A 103 2.11 -13.01 -2.86
CA PHE A 103 1.88 -11.70 -3.46
C PHE A 103 2.74 -11.47 -4.71
N GLN A 104 3.94 -12.06 -4.77
CA GLN A 104 4.92 -11.82 -5.83
C GLN A 104 5.30 -13.15 -6.53
N PRO A 105 4.36 -13.88 -7.15
CA PRO A 105 4.70 -15.12 -7.85
C PRO A 105 5.65 -14.82 -9.01
N VAL A 106 6.64 -15.71 -9.21
CA VAL A 106 7.61 -15.61 -10.31
C VAL A 106 6.94 -16.02 -11.62
N GLY A 107 7.21 -15.27 -12.70
CA GLY A 107 6.82 -15.67 -14.07
C GLY A 107 5.37 -15.36 -14.47
N ILE A 108 4.58 -14.69 -13.65
CA ILE A 108 3.21 -14.30 -14.02
C ILE A 108 3.16 -12.78 -14.21
N ASP A 109 3.30 -12.32 -15.45
CA ASP A 109 3.27 -10.89 -15.79
C ASP A 109 1.93 -10.41 -16.40
N GLU A 110 0.99 -11.32 -16.61
CA GLU A 110 -0.30 -10.93 -17.16
C GLU A 110 -1.15 -10.16 -16.13
N PRO A 111 -1.84 -9.09 -16.55
CA PRO A 111 -2.78 -8.39 -15.71
C PRO A 111 -3.96 -9.31 -15.40
N ALA A 112 -3.98 -9.85 -14.19
CA ALA A 112 -5.13 -10.60 -13.71
C ALA A 112 -6.15 -9.65 -13.05
N PRO A 113 -7.45 -9.89 -13.14
CA PRO A 113 -8.48 -9.04 -12.54
C PRO A 113 -8.36 -8.97 -11.01
N ASN A 114 -7.58 -9.87 -10.41
CA ASN A 114 -7.48 -10.05 -8.95
C ASN A 114 -6.33 -9.28 -8.28
N TRP A 115 -5.54 -8.52 -9.01
CA TRP A 115 -4.45 -7.72 -8.45
C TRP A 115 -4.22 -6.42 -9.25
N ILE A 116 -3.49 -5.51 -8.65
CA ILE A 116 -3.07 -4.24 -9.27
C ILE A 116 -1.53 -4.13 -9.28
N LYS A 117 -0.99 -3.41 -10.24
CA LYS A 117 0.42 -2.97 -10.21
C LYS A 117 0.54 -1.77 -9.26
N LEU A 118 1.28 -1.94 -8.17
CA LEU A 118 1.63 -0.83 -7.30
C LEU A 118 3.10 -0.47 -7.54
N TYR A 119 3.33 0.68 -8.16
CA TYR A 119 4.66 1.14 -8.50
C TYR A 119 5.42 1.61 -7.25
N ARG A 120 6.69 1.23 -7.13
CA ARG A 120 7.57 1.64 -6.02
C ARG A 120 7.75 3.16 -5.94
N LYS A 121 7.59 3.85 -7.07
CA LYS A 121 7.61 5.31 -7.17
C LYS A 121 6.61 6.03 -6.26
N ILE A 122 5.57 5.36 -5.78
CA ILE A 122 4.64 5.93 -4.79
C ILE A 122 5.37 6.40 -3.53
N CYS A 123 6.50 5.77 -3.18
CA CYS A 123 7.31 6.15 -2.02
C CYS A 123 7.91 7.54 -2.13
N ASP A 124 8.04 8.08 -3.35
CA ASP A 124 8.64 9.39 -3.64
C ASP A 124 7.60 10.52 -3.65
N TRP A 125 6.31 10.18 -3.52
CA TRP A 125 5.24 11.18 -3.56
C TRP A 125 5.23 12.04 -2.29
N GLN A 126 5.01 13.34 -2.45
CA GLN A 126 5.09 14.32 -1.36
C GLN A 126 4.17 14.02 -0.16
N TRP A 127 3.08 13.29 -0.37
CA TRP A 127 2.12 12.90 0.66
C TRP A 127 2.33 11.46 1.18
N TYR A 128 3.39 10.76 0.75
CA TYR A 128 3.60 9.36 1.14
C TYR A 128 3.73 9.17 2.66
N GLN A 129 4.23 10.16 3.40
CA GLN A 129 4.30 10.10 4.87
C GLN A 129 2.93 10.26 5.57
N ASP A 130 1.86 10.62 4.84
CA ASP A 130 0.50 10.63 5.39
C ASP A 130 -0.17 9.26 5.17
N ALA A 131 -0.17 8.44 6.21
CA ALA A 131 -0.73 7.08 6.15
C ALA A 131 -2.19 7.04 5.66
N LYS A 132 -2.98 8.09 5.92
CA LYS A 132 -4.38 8.18 5.46
C LYS A 132 -4.45 8.36 3.95
N MET A 133 -3.55 9.16 3.40
CA MET A 133 -3.43 9.37 1.95
C MET A 133 -3.05 8.07 1.25
N VAL A 134 -2.00 7.40 1.73
CA VAL A 134 -1.53 6.11 1.18
C VAL A 134 -2.64 5.07 1.25
N HIS A 135 -3.29 4.92 2.41
CA HIS A 135 -4.35 3.93 2.58
C HIS A 135 -5.53 4.19 1.65
N LEU A 136 -6.04 5.44 1.61
CA LEU A 136 -7.17 5.77 0.76
C LEU A 136 -6.83 5.61 -0.73
N PHE A 137 -5.67 6.10 -1.18
CA PHE A 137 -5.26 5.98 -2.58
C PHE A 137 -5.15 4.52 -3.02
N VAL A 138 -4.45 3.68 -2.23
CA VAL A 138 -4.34 2.25 -2.53
C VAL A 138 -5.70 1.56 -2.49
N HIS A 139 -6.59 1.94 -1.56
CA HIS A 139 -7.95 1.42 -1.52
C HIS A 139 -8.74 1.75 -2.79
N LEU A 140 -8.67 2.99 -3.26
CA LEU A 140 -9.32 3.39 -4.51
C LEU A 140 -8.80 2.57 -5.69
N MET A 141 -7.48 2.37 -5.80
CA MET A 141 -6.89 1.52 -6.84
C MET A 141 -7.36 0.06 -6.75
N LEU A 142 -7.43 -0.51 -5.54
CA LEU A 142 -7.88 -1.89 -5.33
C LEU A 142 -9.36 -2.09 -5.68
N LYS A 143 -10.20 -1.06 -5.54
CA LYS A 143 -11.63 -1.10 -5.85
C LYS A 143 -11.95 -0.71 -7.29
N ALA A 144 -11.12 0.11 -7.91
CA ALA A 144 -11.34 0.56 -9.26
C ALA A 144 -11.32 -0.61 -10.26
N SER A 145 -12.15 -0.50 -11.29
CA SER A 145 -12.20 -1.38 -12.44
C SER A 145 -11.93 -0.60 -13.72
N ILE A 146 -11.39 -1.30 -14.72
CA ILE A 146 -11.21 -0.72 -16.04
C ILE A 146 -12.59 -0.66 -16.70
N MET A 147 -13.05 0.54 -16.98
CA MET A 147 -14.22 0.78 -17.83
C MET A 147 -13.71 0.99 -19.26
N LYS A 148 -14.08 0.09 -20.16
CA LYS A 148 -13.87 0.29 -21.60
C LYS A 148 -14.74 1.44 -22.06
N GLY A 149 -14.12 2.58 -22.30
CA GLY A 149 -14.80 3.74 -22.90
C GLY A 149 -14.97 3.56 -24.40
N SER A 150 -15.96 4.25 -24.97
CA SER A 150 -16.14 4.37 -26.44
C SER A 150 -14.98 5.14 -27.11
N ASP A 151 -14.20 5.89 -26.34
CA ASP A 151 -13.09 6.72 -26.79
C ASP A 151 -11.77 6.16 -26.23
N LEU A 152 -11.19 5.16 -26.88
CA LEU A 152 -9.79 4.69 -26.88
C LEU A 152 -8.91 4.82 -25.60
N SER A 153 -9.40 5.34 -24.49
CA SER A 153 -8.67 5.42 -23.21
C SER A 153 -9.32 4.54 -22.16
N ASP A 154 -8.72 3.40 -21.89
CA ASP A 154 -9.04 2.60 -20.71
C ASP A 154 -8.80 3.45 -19.46
N SER A 155 -9.85 3.82 -18.77
CA SER A 155 -9.75 4.58 -17.53
C SER A 155 -10.17 3.74 -16.33
N TRP A 156 -9.38 3.82 -15.26
CA TRP A 156 -9.73 3.21 -13.99
C TRP A 156 -10.80 4.05 -13.31
N GLN A 157 -11.97 3.45 -13.09
CA GLN A 157 -13.11 4.15 -12.50
C GLN A 157 -13.66 3.40 -11.29
N LEU A 158 -14.19 4.19 -10.35
CA LEU A 158 -14.87 3.66 -9.16
C LEU A 158 -16.11 4.53 -8.87
N CYS A 159 -17.28 3.92 -8.88
CA CYS A 159 -18.48 4.51 -8.33
C CYS A 159 -18.63 4.11 -6.86
N THR A 160 -18.59 5.07 -5.95
CA THR A 160 -18.61 4.78 -4.51
C THR A 160 -19.19 5.98 -3.73
N SER A 161 -19.38 5.81 -2.42
CA SER A 161 -19.78 6.89 -1.51
C SER A 161 -18.76 7.05 -0.37
N LEU A 162 -18.74 8.24 0.23
CA LEU A 162 -17.88 8.51 1.39
C LEU A 162 -18.17 7.53 2.55
N ARG A 163 -19.43 7.11 2.71
CA ARG A 163 -19.84 6.15 3.76
C ARG A 163 -19.27 4.76 3.49
N ILE A 164 -19.29 4.30 2.23
CA ILE A 164 -18.69 3.02 1.83
C ILE A 164 -17.18 3.06 2.07
N LEU A 165 -16.49 4.10 1.60
CA LEU A 165 -15.07 4.28 1.82
C LEU A 165 -14.71 4.29 3.31
N SER A 166 -15.52 4.96 4.14
CA SER A 166 -15.32 5.00 5.59
C SER A 166 -15.46 3.61 6.22
N LYS A 167 -16.50 2.87 5.84
CA LYS A 167 -16.74 1.51 6.35
C LYS A 167 -15.61 0.55 5.96
N GLU A 168 -15.12 0.65 4.73
CA GLU A 168 -14.11 -0.27 4.20
C GLU A 168 -12.69 0.04 4.71
N THR A 169 -12.33 1.31 4.84
CA THR A 169 -10.98 1.73 5.25
C THR A 169 -10.82 2.00 6.75
N GLY A 170 -11.91 2.16 7.49
CA GLY A 170 -11.88 2.62 8.87
C GLY A 170 -11.53 4.11 9.03
N LEU A 171 -11.38 4.87 7.94
CA LEU A 171 -11.15 6.31 7.96
C LEU A 171 -12.44 7.06 8.28
N SER A 172 -12.36 8.15 9.06
CA SER A 172 -13.51 9.03 9.27
C SER A 172 -13.93 9.74 7.97
N LEU A 173 -15.20 10.09 7.85
CA LEU A 173 -15.72 10.83 6.68
C LEU A 173 -14.93 12.11 6.42
N GLN A 174 -14.52 12.80 7.48
CA GLN A 174 -13.72 14.03 7.38
C GLN A 174 -12.32 13.75 6.80
N ASN A 175 -11.65 12.68 7.27
CA ASN A 175 -10.36 12.28 6.72
C ASN A 175 -10.46 11.92 5.24
N ILE A 176 -11.51 11.19 4.83
CA ILE A 176 -11.75 10.83 3.44
C ILE A 176 -11.94 12.08 2.57
N ARG A 177 -12.78 13.03 2.97
CA ARG A 177 -12.96 14.31 2.24
C ARG A 177 -11.64 15.06 2.07
N THR A 178 -10.88 15.17 3.15
CA THR A 178 -9.57 15.83 3.12
C THR A 178 -8.60 15.13 2.18
N CYS A 179 -8.52 13.79 2.24
CA CYS A 179 -7.63 13.01 1.37
C CYS A 179 -8.06 13.10 -0.10
N ILE A 180 -9.36 12.97 -0.43
CA ILE A 180 -9.87 13.13 -1.80
C ILE A 180 -9.50 14.51 -2.35
N GLY A 181 -9.74 15.57 -1.57
CA GLY A 181 -9.39 16.93 -2.01
C GLY A 181 -7.87 17.13 -2.21
N LYS A 182 -7.02 16.46 -1.44
CA LYS A 182 -5.57 16.47 -1.65
C LYS A 182 -5.19 15.70 -2.92
N LEU A 183 -5.70 14.47 -3.10
CA LEU A 183 -5.42 13.63 -4.28
C LEU A 183 -5.87 14.29 -5.58
N GLN A 184 -6.99 15.04 -5.57
CA GLN A 184 -7.41 15.85 -6.73
C GLN A 184 -6.42 16.98 -7.03
N ARG A 185 -5.98 17.70 -6.00
CA ARG A 185 -5.06 18.84 -6.19
C ARG A 185 -3.69 18.42 -6.68
N THR A 186 -3.25 17.22 -6.32
CA THR A 186 -1.98 16.64 -6.76
C THR A 186 -2.10 15.83 -8.05
N GLY A 187 -3.32 15.69 -8.60
CA GLY A 187 -3.56 15.11 -9.92
C GLY A 187 -3.65 13.60 -9.99
N GLU A 188 -3.63 12.90 -8.84
CA GLU A 188 -3.69 11.43 -8.82
C GLU A 188 -5.09 10.89 -9.12
N ILE A 189 -6.13 11.66 -8.84
CA ILE A 189 -7.53 11.30 -9.14
C ILE A 189 -8.31 12.49 -9.69
N THR A 190 -9.33 12.17 -10.47
CA THR A 190 -10.43 13.08 -10.76
C THR A 190 -11.69 12.62 -10.02
N PHE A 191 -12.46 13.54 -9.51
CA PHE A 191 -13.67 13.25 -8.74
C PHE A 191 -14.84 14.10 -9.23
N ARG A 192 -16.00 13.47 -9.44
CA ARG A 192 -17.27 14.15 -9.75
C ARG A 192 -18.38 13.60 -8.87
N THR A 193 -19.26 14.46 -8.40
CA THR A 193 -20.47 14.04 -7.70
C THR A 193 -21.52 13.62 -8.72
N LEU A 194 -22.08 12.42 -8.56
CA LEU A 194 -23.24 12.00 -9.34
C LEU A 194 -24.51 12.56 -8.70
N PRO A 195 -25.51 12.96 -9.51
CA PRO A 195 -26.81 13.35 -8.99
C PRO A 195 -27.43 12.19 -8.22
N THR A 196 -28.02 12.48 -7.08
CA THR A 196 -28.80 11.49 -6.32
C THR A 196 -29.98 11.07 -7.19
N PRO A 197 -30.25 9.78 -7.40
CA PRO A 197 -31.46 9.36 -8.07
C PRO A 197 -32.66 9.91 -7.28
N VAL A 198 -33.50 10.68 -7.94
CA VAL A 198 -34.77 11.15 -7.36
C VAL A 198 -35.63 9.90 -7.21
N SER A 199 -35.89 9.49 -5.97
CA SER A 199 -36.89 8.45 -5.69
C SER A 199 -38.28 9.05 -6.01
N TYR A 200 -38.92 8.55 -7.06
CA TYR A 200 -40.33 8.78 -7.31
C TYR A 200 -41.17 7.82 -6.47
#